data_907b4a23938bb7184d68f081d8614ec4
#
_entry.id   907b4a23938bb7184d68f081d8614ec4
#
_cell.length_a   1.000
_cell.length_b   1.000
_cell.length_c   1.000
_cell.angle_alpha   90.00
_cell.angle_beta   90.00
_cell.angle_gamma   90.00
#
_symmetry.space_group_name_H-M   'P 1'
#
loop_
_entity.id
_entity.type
_entity.pdbx_description
1 polymer ?
#
loop_
_entity_poly.entity_id
_entity_poly.type
_entity_poly.pdbx_seq_one_letter_code
_entity_poly.pdbx_strand_id
1 'polypeptide(L)'
;MNIVIDAFGGDNAPLEVIKGSIDAQKDFGVDVTLVGDEEKIKKCAQENGLDITALHIKHADTIIEICEEPTEVIKSKKDCSMAVGMKMLADGEGDAFVSAGSTGALVVGATFIVKRINGIKRPALATILPTATTPTMLLDSGANADCRPEMLTQFGIMGSAYMNKILGVESPRVGLANIGAEESK
;
A
#
# COMPACT_ATOMS: atom_id res chain seq x y z
N MET A 1 2.38 -7.07 16.23
CA MET A 1 1.88 -6.33 15.03
C MET A 1 2.17 -7.20 13.83
N ASN A 2 1.14 -7.53 13.05
CA ASN A 2 1.27 -8.40 11.86
C ASN A 2 1.20 -7.56 10.58
N ILE A 3 2.28 -7.56 9.80
CA ILE A 3 2.36 -6.88 8.50
C ILE A 3 2.08 -7.92 7.40
N VAL A 4 1.02 -7.69 6.65
CA VAL A 4 0.65 -8.52 5.50
C VAL A 4 1.35 -7.98 4.27
N ILE A 5 2.08 -8.83 3.54
CA ILE A 5 2.91 -8.41 2.40
C ILE A 5 2.52 -9.21 1.16
N ASP A 6 2.24 -8.50 0.07
CA ASP A 6 2.05 -9.09 -1.26
C ASP A 6 3.40 -9.63 -1.78
N ALA A 7 3.57 -10.96 -1.71
CA ALA A 7 4.85 -11.61 -2.05
C ALA A 7 5.19 -11.51 -3.53
N PHE A 8 4.24 -11.20 -4.41
CA PHE A 8 4.42 -11.13 -5.85
C PHE A 8 4.24 -9.73 -6.43
N GLY A 9 4.11 -8.70 -5.58
CA GLY A 9 4.11 -7.31 -6.01
C GLY A 9 5.53 -6.80 -6.27
N GLY A 10 5.79 -6.31 -7.48
CA GLY A 10 7.06 -5.69 -7.87
C GLY A 10 7.92 -6.50 -8.83
N ASP A 11 8.86 -5.82 -9.49
CA ASP A 11 9.66 -6.37 -10.59
C ASP A 11 10.61 -7.51 -10.19
N ASN A 12 11.06 -7.52 -8.94
CA ASN A 12 11.99 -8.53 -8.41
C ASN A 12 11.33 -9.48 -7.40
N ALA A 13 10.00 -9.57 -7.46
CA ALA A 13 9.24 -10.51 -6.64
C ALA A 13 9.42 -11.97 -7.13
N PRO A 14 9.34 -12.97 -6.25
CA PRO A 14 9.18 -12.85 -4.80
C PRO A 14 10.49 -12.67 -4.02
N LEU A 15 11.66 -12.78 -4.65
CA LEU A 15 12.95 -12.88 -3.97
C LEU A 15 13.24 -11.68 -3.05
N GLU A 16 13.17 -10.46 -3.60
CA GLU A 16 13.48 -9.26 -2.81
C GLU A 16 12.41 -8.98 -1.75
N VAL A 17 11.17 -9.36 -2.01
CA VAL A 17 10.09 -9.27 -1.02
C VAL A 17 10.34 -10.21 0.16
N ILE A 18 10.77 -11.46 -0.10
CA ILE A 18 11.12 -12.42 0.95
C ILE A 18 12.31 -11.91 1.79
N LYS A 19 13.38 -11.42 1.15
CA LYS A 19 14.54 -10.84 1.85
C LYS A 19 14.14 -9.67 2.73
N GLY A 20 13.41 -8.69 2.17
CA GLY A 20 12.94 -7.53 2.92
C GLY A 20 12.02 -7.90 4.08
N SER A 21 11.22 -8.97 3.95
CA SER A 21 10.37 -9.50 5.02
C SER A 21 11.17 -10.09 6.16
N ILE A 22 12.25 -10.84 5.86
CA ILE A 22 13.17 -11.39 6.86
C ILE A 22 13.88 -10.25 7.60
N ASP A 23 14.37 -9.26 6.86
CA ASP A 23 15.07 -8.11 7.45
C ASP A 23 14.12 -7.28 8.32
N ALA A 24 12.90 -7.00 7.85
CA ALA A 24 11.89 -6.27 8.61
C ALA A 24 11.54 -6.98 9.94
N GLN A 25 11.40 -8.30 9.91
CA GLN A 25 11.14 -9.06 11.14
C GLN A 25 12.31 -8.96 12.13
N LYS A 26 13.54 -9.04 11.65
CA LYS A 26 14.75 -8.93 12.51
C LYS A 26 14.94 -7.52 13.07
N ASP A 27 14.76 -6.51 12.23
CA ASP A 27 15.09 -5.12 12.58
C ASP A 27 14.00 -4.46 13.43
N PHE A 28 12.73 -4.81 13.18
CA PHE A 28 11.58 -4.16 13.83
C PHE A 28 10.81 -5.07 14.80
N GLY A 29 11.10 -6.37 14.83
CA GLY A 29 10.41 -7.32 15.71
C GLY A 29 8.91 -7.45 15.41
N VAL A 30 8.53 -7.32 14.14
CA VAL A 30 7.14 -7.44 13.67
C VAL A 30 6.88 -8.85 13.16
N ASP A 31 5.62 -9.31 13.28
CA ASP A 31 5.18 -10.51 12.59
C ASP A 31 4.93 -10.18 11.12
N VAL A 32 5.28 -11.10 10.23
CA VAL A 32 5.09 -10.92 8.79
C VAL A 32 4.31 -12.07 8.21
N THR A 33 3.29 -11.76 7.43
CA THR A 33 2.55 -12.74 6.63
C THR A 33 2.74 -12.44 5.14
N LEU A 34 3.44 -13.32 4.44
CA LEU A 34 3.57 -13.31 2.98
C LEU A 34 2.31 -13.87 2.33
N VAL A 35 1.76 -13.15 1.37
CA VAL A 35 0.57 -13.59 0.61
C VAL A 35 0.95 -13.90 -0.83
N GLY A 36 0.66 -15.12 -1.29
CA GLY A 36 0.95 -15.55 -2.66
C GLY A 36 1.05 -17.06 -2.80
N ASP A 37 1.55 -17.51 -3.94
CA ASP A 37 1.78 -18.93 -4.21
C ASP A 37 2.81 -19.52 -3.23
N GLU A 38 2.32 -20.29 -2.28
CA GLU A 38 3.13 -20.84 -1.19
C GLU A 38 4.30 -21.70 -1.69
N GLU A 39 4.07 -22.51 -2.73
CA GLU A 39 5.11 -23.37 -3.28
C GLU A 39 6.21 -22.56 -3.95
N LYS A 40 5.86 -21.52 -4.70
CA LYS A 40 6.83 -20.62 -5.32
C LYS A 40 7.63 -19.84 -4.28
N ILE A 41 6.99 -19.38 -3.21
CA ILE A 41 7.67 -18.70 -2.10
C ILE A 41 8.68 -19.63 -1.45
N LYS A 42 8.27 -20.85 -1.08
CA LYS A 42 9.15 -21.87 -0.46
C LYS A 42 10.30 -22.26 -1.36
N LYS A 43 10.01 -22.49 -2.64
CA LYS A 43 11.03 -22.85 -3.64
C LYS A 43 12.06 -21.71 -3.79
N CYS A 44 11.58 -20.47 -3.95
CA CYS A 44 12.47 -19.31 -4.07
C CYS A 44 13.36 -19.15 -2.84
N ALA A 45 12.82 -19.31 -1.64
CA ALA A 45 13.59 -19.27 -0.40
C ALA A 45 14.65 -20.36 -0.34
N GLN A 46 14.30 -21.61 -0.67
CA GLN A 46 15.22 -22.74 -0.69
C GLN A 46 16.36 -22.54 -1.69
N GLU A 47 16.06 -22.12 -2.92
CA GLU A 47 17.05 -21.88 -3.98
C GLU A 47 18.06 -20.77 -3.62
N ASN A 48 17.66 -19.85 -2.75
CA ASN A 48 18.49 -18.72 -2.32
C ASN A 48 19.02 -18.85 -0.89
N GLY A 49 18.81 -19.99 -0.22
CA GLY A 49 19.31 -20.24 1.13
C GLY A 49 18.71 -19.31 2.19
N LEU A 50 17.45 -18.86 2.00
CA LEU A 50 16.75 -17.97 2.92
C LEU A 50 15.95 -18.78 3.95
N ASP A 51 16.09 -18.43 5.22
CA ASP A 51 15.29 -19.01 6.30
C ASP A 51 13.99 -18.21 6.48
N ILE A 52 12.88 -18.84 6.12
CA ILE A 52 11.53 -18.27 6.21
C ILE A 52 10.68 -18.94 7.30
N THR A 53 11.29 -19.74 8.19
CA THR A 53 10.56 -20.50 9.23
C THR A 53 9.81 -19.61 10.22
N ALA A 54 10.26 -18.38 10.40
CA ALA A 54 9.62 -17.38 11.24
C ALA A 54 8.53 -16.54 10.52
N LEU A 55 8.40 -16.67 9.20
CA LEU A 55 7.37 -15.97 8.42
C LEU A 55 6.11 -16.82 8.28
N HIS A 56 4.96 -16.18 8.34
CA HIS A 56 3.70 -16.83 7.98
C HIS A 56 3.46 -16.73 6.48
N ILE A 57 2.80 -17.74 5.91
CA ILE A 57 2.42 -17.73 4.49
C ILE A 57 0.91 -17.95 4.37
N LYS A 58 0.26 -17.06 3.65
CA LYS A 58 -1.13 -17.19 3.22
C LYS A 58 -1.15 -17.47 1.73
N HIS A 59 -1.63 -18.64 1.35
CA HIS A 59 -1.72 -19.01 -0.06
C HIS A 59 -2.69 -18.12 -0.84
N ALA A 60 -2.29 -17.74 -2.06
CA ALA A 60 -3.11 -17.06 -3.06
C ALA A 60 -2.75 -17.61 -4.44
N ASP A 61 -3.77 -17.98 -5.23
CA ASP A 61 -3.59 -18.74 -6.46
C ASP A 61 -3.06 -17.91 -7.64
N THR A 62 -3.36 -16.61 -7.65
CA THR A 62 -3.06 -15.75 -8.80
C THR A 62 -2.37 -14.45 -8.38
N ILE A 63 -1.93 -13.69 -9.36
CA ILE A 63 -1.36 -12.35 -9.21
C ILE A 63 -2.11 -11.37 -10.13
N ILE A 64 -2.03 -10.08 -9.83
CA ILE A 64 -2.44 -9.02 -10.74
C ILE A 64 -1.20 -8.35 -11.32
N GLU A 65 -1.09 -8.36 -12.63
CA GLU A 65 0.04 -7.77 -13.34
C GLU A 65 -0.10 -6.24 -13.42
N ILE A 66 1.04 -5.53 -13.57
CA ILE A 66 1.05 -4.06 -13.65
C ILE A 66 0.26 -3.55 -14.87
N CYS A 67 0.26 -4.31 -15.96
CA CYS A 67 -0.43 -3.96 -17.21
C CYS A 67 -1.93 -4.32 -17.23
N GLU A 68 -2.42 -5.06 -16.25
CA GLU A 68 -3.84 -5.43 -16.17
C GLU A 68 -4.69 -4.26 -15.69
N GLU A 69 -5.98 -4.28 -16.07
CA GLU A 69 -6.94 -3.29 -15.62
C GLU A 69 -7.06 -3.30 -14.08
N PRO A 70 -6.86 -2.18 -13.40
CA PRO A 70 -6.88 -2.12 -11.93
C PRO A 70 -8.15 -2.67 -11.28
N THR A 71 -9.28 -2.58 -11.98
CA THR A 71 -10.57 -3.07 -11.46
C THR A 71 -10.68 -4.58 -11.42
N GLU A 72 -9.77 -5.32 -12.06
CA GLU A 72 -9.78 -6.79 -12.03
C GLU A 72 -9.52 -7.33 -10.63
N VAL A 73 -8.80 -6.59 -9.78
CA VAL A 73 -8.57 -6.96 -8.37
C VAL A 73 -9.86 -7.20 -7.56
N ILE A 74 -10.97 -6.57 -7.98
CA ILE A 74 -12.29 -6.75 -7.35
C ILE A 74 -13.29 -7.54 -8.20
N LYS A 75 -12.92 -7.93 -9.42
CA LYS A 75 -13.77 -8.67 -10.36
C LYS A 75 -13.30 -10.11 -10.54
N SER A 76 -12.38 -10.32 -11.46
CA SER A 76 -11.89 -11.64 -11.89
C SER A 76 -10.71 -12.15 -11.06
N LYS A 77 -9.94 -11.26 -10.42
CA LYS A 77 -8.71 -11.55 -9.67
C LYS A 77 -8.90 -11.43 -8.14
N LYS A 78 -10.04 -11.86 -7.62
CA LYS A 78 -10.33 -11.79 -6.17
C LYS A 78 -9.47 -12.74 -5.32
N ASP A 79 -8.84 -13.69 -5.95
CA ASP A 79 -7.92 -14.70 -5.42
C ASP A 79 -6.44 -14.33 -5.60
N CYS A 80 -6.14 -13.15 -6.17
CA CYS A 80 -4.77 -12.71 -6.32
C CYS A 80 -4.17 -12.28 -4.96
N SER A 81 -2.83 -12.35 -4.86
CA SER A 81 -2.09 -12.02 -3.64
C SER A 81 -2.48 -10.67 -3.05
N MET A 82 -2.63 -9.64 -3.89
CA MET A 82 -3.04 -8.30 -3.48
C MET A 82 -4.47 -8.28 -2.89
N ALA A 83 -5.44 -8.92 -3.55
CA ALA A 83 -6.83 -8.95 -3.08
C ALA A 83 -6.99 -9.75 -1.77
N VAL A 84 -6.31 -10.90 -1.68
CA VAL A 84 -6.29 -11.74 -0.47
C VAL A 84 -5.65 -10.99 0.69
N GLY A 85 -4.51 -10.34 0.49
CA GLY A 85 -3.84 -9.55 1.53
C GLY A 85 -4.66 -8.36 2.02
N MET A 86 -5.32 -7.64 1.12
CA MET A 86 -6.24 -6.56 1.51
C MET A 86 -7.47 -7.08 2.26
N LYS A 87 -7.97 -8.27 1.92
CA LYS A 87 -9.06 -8.88 2.65
C LYS A 87 -8.63 -9.27 4.06
N MET A 88 -7.44 -9.83 4.25
CA MET A 88 -6.88 -10.09 5.59
C MET A 88 -6.84 -8.82 6.43
N LEU A 89 -6.40 -7.68 5.84
CA LEU A 89 -6.42 -6.39 6.53
C LEU A 89 -7.86 -5.97 6.91
N ALA A 90 -8.82 -6.10 5.99
CA ALA A 90 -10.22 -5.75 6.23
C ALA A 90 -10.89 -6.61 7.31
N ASP A 91 -10.49 -7.88 7.41
CA ASP A 91 -11.01 -8.86 8.36
C ASP A 91 -10.28 -8.78 9.73
N GLY A 92 -9.26 -7.92 9.87
CA GLY A 92 -8.49 -7.73 11.11
C GLY A 92 -7.44 -8.82 11.36
N GLU A 93 -7.08 -9.59 10.34
CA GLU A 93 -6.02 -10.61 10.41
C GLU A 93 -4.61 -10.01 10.28
N GLY A 94 -4.52 -8.73 9.92
CA GLY A 94 -3.29 -7.96 9.82
C GLY A 94 -3.49 -6.50 10.22
N ASP A 95 -2.40 -5.86 10.65
CA ASP A 95 -2.41 -4.45 11.08
C ASP A 95 -2.07 -3.48 9.94
N ALA A 96 -1.33 -3.95 8.93
CA ALA A 96 -1.00 -3.20 7.73
C ALA A 96 -0.84 -4.13 6.53
N PHE A 97 -1.01 -3.57 5.31
CA PHE A 97 -0.76 -4.26 4.05
C PHE A 97 0.28 -3.50 3.22
N VAL A 98 1.25 -4.23 2.67
CA VAL A 98 2.33 -3.69 1.85
C VAL A 98 2.39 -4.42 0.51
N SER A 99 2.46 -3.67 -0.57
CA SER A 99 2.67 -4.20 -1.93
C SER A 99 3.53 -3.24 -2.74
N ALA A 100 4.44 -3.77 -3.53
CA ALA A 100 5.21 -3.03 -4.55
C ALA A 100 4.64 -3.28 -5.97
N GLY A 101 3.43 -3.80 -6.07
CA GLY A 101 2.74 -4.08 -7.33
C GLY A 101 1.99 -2.88 -7.91
N SER A 102 0.94 -3.15 -8.70
CA SER A 102 0.15 -2.12 -9.38
C SER A 102 -0.50 -1.12 -8.40
N THR A 103 -0.06 0.14 -8.46
CA THR A 103 -0.64 1.23 -7.66
C THR A 103 -2.14 1.41 -7.94
N GLY A 104 -2.56 1.27 -9.20
CA GLY A 104 -3.97 1.37 -9.57
C GLY A 104 -4.82 0.28 -8.92
N ALA A 105 -4.36 -0.98 -8.97
CA ALA A 105 -5.04 -2.10 -8.32
C ALA A 105 -5.06 -1.93 -6.79
N LEU A 106 -3.97 -1.43 -6.19
CA LEU A 106 -3.90 -1.12 -4.77
C LEU A 106 -4.96 -0.07 -4.35
N VAL A 107 -5.09 1.02 -5.11
CA VAL A 107 -6.09 2.08 -4.84
C VAL A 107 -7.52 1.54 -4.99
N VAL A 108 -7.78 0.72 -6.02
CA VAL A 108 -9.10 0.09 -6.23
C VAL A 108 -9.41 -0.88 -5.08
N GLY A 109 -8.48 -1.77 -4.74
CA GLY A 109 -8.65 -2.72 -3.64
C GLY A 109 -8.82 -2.03 -2.28
N ALA A 110 -8.00 -1.03 -1.97
CA ALA A 110 -8.15 -0.22 -0.77
C ALA A 110 -9.54 0.45 -0.69
N THR A 111 -10.04 0.95 -1.83
CA THR A 111 -11.36 1.60 -1.89
C THR A 111 -12.52 0.65 -1.65
N PHE A 112 -12.48 -0.56 -2.20
CA PHE A 112 -13.64 -1.45 -2.27
C PHE A 112 -13.53 -2.67 -1.35
N ILE A 113 -12.33 -3.16 -1.03
CA ILE A 113 -12.10 -4.29 -0.11
C ILE A 113 -11.93 -3.75 1.31
N VAL A 114 -10.90 -2.91 1.56
CA VAL A 114 -10.63 -2.32 2.89
C VAL A 114 -11.67 -1.28 3.26
N LYS A 115 -12.18 -0.57 2.28
CA LYS A 115 -13.16 0.51 2.36
C LYS A 115 -12.55 1.83 2.88
N ARG A 116 -13.28 2.91 2.61
CA ARG A 116 -12.90 4.26 2.98
C ARG A 116 -13.30 4.60 4.40
N ILE A 117 -12.55 5.49 5.03
CA ILE A 117 -12.96 6.12 6.28
C ILE A 117 -14.31 6.82 6.08
N ASN A 118 -15.22 6.67 7.05
CA ASN A 118 -16.53 7.30 6.98
C ASN A 118 -16.42 8.82 6.78
N GLY A 119 -17.16 9.34 5.81
CA GLY A 119 -17.13 10.75 5.42
C GLY A 119 -16.08 11.11 4.36
N ILE A 120 -15.09 10.25 4.07
CA ILE A 120 -14.10 10.48 3.01
C ILE A 120 -14.65 9.99 1.66
N LYS A 121 -14.70 10.89 0.69
CA LYS A 121 -15.25 10.60 -0.65
C LYS A 121 -14.30 9.81 -1.54
N ARG A 122 -13.00 10.09 -1.46
CA ARG A 122 -11.96 9.43 -2.26
C ARG A 122 -10.72 9.16 -1.42
N PRO A 123 -10.07 8.00 -1.59
CA PRO A 123 -8.72 7.79 -1.07
C PRO A 123 -7.75 8.68 -1.84
N ALA A 124 -6.60 8.92 -1.23
CA ALA A 124 -5.51 9.66 -1.85
C ALA A 124 -4.18 8.94 -1.62
N LEU A 125 -3.27 9.07 -2.56
CA LEU A 125 -1.91 8.56 -2.43
C LEU A 125 -1.05 9.60 -1.73
N ALA A 126 -0.60 9.27 -0.52
CA ALA A 126 0.25 10.14 0.29
C ALA A 126 1.73 9.80 0.09
N THR A 127 2.52 10.77 -0.34
CA THR A 127 3.96 10.61 -0.49
C THR A 127 4.70 11.56 0.43
N ILE A 128 5.59 11.02 1.27
CA ILE A 128 6.46 11.81 2.13
C ILE A 128 7.73 12.16 1.35
N LEU A 129 7.92 13.44 1.11
CA LEU A 129 9.09 13.99 0.42
C LEU A 129 10.13 14.46 1.45
N PRO A 130 11.39 14.02 1.33
CA PRO A 130 12.46 14.55 2.15
C PRO A 130 12.74 16.02 1.79
N THR A 131 12.93 16.85 2.79
CA THR A 131 13.35 18.24 2.63
C THR A 131 14.54 18.54 3.52
N ALA A 132 15.11 19.74 3.41
CA ALA A 132 16.28 20.12 4.18
C ALA A 132 15.99 20.24 5.69
N THR A 133 14.75 20.43 6.10
CA THR A 133 14.38 20.66 7.51
C THR A 133 13.39 19.65 8.04
N THR A 134 12.15 19.70 7.56
CA THR A 134 11.05 18.82 8.00
C THR A 134 10.42 18.14 6.81
N PRO A 135 10.04 16.85 6.92
CA PRO A 135 9.38 16.16 5.80
C PRO A 135 8.13 16.91 5.33
N THR A 136 7.88 16.87 4.04
CA THR A 136 6.68 17.43 3.42
C THR A 136 5.85 16.31 2.81
N MET A 137 4.55 16.30 3.07
CA MET A 137 3.63 15.36 2.43
C MET A 137 3.03 15.97 1.18
N LEU A 138 3.16 15.27 0.06
CA LEU A 138 2.38 15.51 -1.15
C LEU A 138 1.14 14.62 -1.13
N LEU A 139 -0.04 15.22 -1.22
CA LEU A 139 -1.33 14.55 -1.20
C LEU A 139 -2.32 15.28 -2.11
N ASP A 140 -2.82 14.75 -3.18
CA ASP A 140 -2.69 13.41 -3.74
C ASP A 140 -1.51 13.35 -4.73
N SER A 141 -0.74 12.26 -4.73
CA SER A 141 0.39 12.10 -5.63
C SER A 141 0.10 11.20 -6.85
N GLY A 142 -1.17 11.06 -7.24
CA GLY A 142 -1.52 10.41 -8.51
C GLY A 142 -2.61 9.34 -8.46
N ALA A 143 -3.33 9.17 -7.36
CA ALA A 143 -4.49 8.27 -7.31
C ALA A 143 -5.74 8.86 -8.00
N ASN A 144 -5.82 10.18 -8.10
CA ASN A 144 -6.97 10.89 -8.68
C ASN A 144 -6.48 11.86 -9.77
N ALA A 145 -6.95 11.67 -11.01
CA ALA A 145 -6.61 12.55 -12.13
C ALA A 145 -7.28 13.94 -12.00
N ASP A 146 -8.57 13.95 -11.60
CA ASP A 146 -9.35 15.16 -11.40
C ASP A 146 -9.82 15.26 -9.96
N CYS A 147 -9.55 16.39 -9.32
CA CYS A 147 -9.91 16.65 -7.93
C CYS A 147 -10.91 17.79 -7.83
N ARG A 148 -12.08 17.52 -7.27
CA ARG A 148 -13.05 18.56 -6.93
C ARG A 148 -12.63 19.30 -5.66
N PRO A 149 -13.05 20.57 -5.45
CA PRO A 149 -12.66 21.35 -4.27
C PRO A 149 -12.90 20.65 -2.92
N GLU A 150 -14.02 19.94 -2.79
CA GLU A 150 -14.32 19.19 -1.57
C GLU A 150 -13.37 18.01 -1.32
N MET A 151 -12.78 17.43 -2.38
CA MET A 151 -11.77 16.38 -2.25
C MET A 151 -10.46 16.97 -1.76
N LEU A 152 -10.02 18.09 -2.32
CA LEU A 152 -8.82 18.82 -1.89
C LEU A 152 -8.92 19.21 -0.42
N THR A 153 -10.08 19.69 0.03
CA THR A 153 -10.35 19.96 1.45
C THR A 153 -10.17 18.69 2.31
N GLN A 154 -10.71 17.56 1.87
CA GLN A 154 -10.57 16.29 2.59
C GLN A 154 -9.11 15.81 2.61
N PHE A 155 -8.37 15.99 1.52
CA PHE A 155 -6.94 15.67 1.46
C PHE A 155 -6.14 16.53 2.46
N GLY A 156 -6.44 17.80 2.57
CA GLY A 156 -5.83 18.69 3.57
C GLY A 156 -6.06 18.20 5.01
N ILE A 157 -7.30 17.77 5.30
CA ILE A 157 -7.66 17.22 6.63
C ILE A 157 -6.91 15.91 6.90
N MET A 158 -6.93 14.95 5.94
CA MET A 158 -6.25 13.67 6.06
C MET A 158 -4.74 13.84 6.20
N GLY A 159 -4.15 14.71 5.37
CA GLY A 159 -2.72 15.01 5.43
C GLY A 159 -2.30 15.63 6.77
N SER A 160 -3.09 16.58 7.28
CA SER A 160 -2.84 17.19 8.60
C SER A 160 -2.91 16.16 9.73
N ALA A 161 -3.91 15.28 9.70
CA ALA A 161 -4.04 14.22 10.69
C ALA A 161 -2.86 13.23 10.63
N TYR A 162 -2.43 12.84 9.45
CA TYR A 162 -1.27 11.96 9.26
C TYR A 162 0.03 12.61 9.73
N MET A 163 0.32 13.83 9.29
CA MET A 163 1.53 14.57 9.71
C MET A 163 1.59 14.73 11.23
N ASN A 164 0.44 15.01 11.85
CA ASN A 164 0.38 15.15 13.31
C ASN A 164 0.57 13.81 14.03
N LYS A 165 -0.21 12.79 13.68
CA LYS A 165 -0.26 11.52 14.43
C LYS A 165 0.91 10.58 14.14
N ILE A 166 1.41 10.59 12.92
CA ILE A 166 2.46 9.65 12.49
C ILE A 166 3.84 10.31 12.53
N LEU A 167 3.95 11.56 12.08
CA LEU A 167 5.24 12.25 12.01
C LEU A 167 5.46 13.26 13.17
N GLY A 168 4.52 13.39 14.11
CA GLY A 168 4.67 14.22 15.31
C GLY A 168 4.70 15.73 15.05
N VAL A 169 4.24 16.19 13.88
CA VAL A 169 4.16 17.63 13.56
C VAL A 169 2.93 18.21 14.21
N GLU A 170 3.09 18.97 15.30
CA GLU A 170 1.96 19.48 16.10
C GLU A 170 0.98 20.36 15.30
N SER A 171 1.49 21.22 14.42
CA SER A 171 0.70 22.17 13.65
C SER A 171 1.09 22.13 12.16
N PRO A 172 0.65 21.11 11.40
CA PRO A 172 0.99 21.00 9.99
C PRO A 172 0.44 22.17 9.19
N ARG A 173 1.28 22.81 8.40
CA ARG A 173 0.84 23.84 7.44
C ARG A 173 0.38 23.17 6.15
N VAL A 174 -0.77 23.58 5.65
CA VAL A 174 -1.36 23.08 4.41
C VAL A 174 -1.26 24.14 3.34
N GLY A 175 -0.72 23.77 2.17
CA GLY A 175 -0.67 24.61 0.99
C GLY A 175 -1.33 23.89 -0.19
N LEU A 176 -2.04 24.64 -1.03
CA LEU A 176 -2.53 24.15 -2.29
C LEU A 176 -1.45 24.34 -3.36
N ALA A 177 -0.99 23.23 -3.95
CA ALA A 177 -0.06 23.28 -5.06
C ALA A 177 -0.85 23.39 -6.38
N ASN A 178 -0.55 24.43 -7.14
CA ASN A 178 -1.07 24.62 -8.50
C ASN A 178 0.05 25.18 -9.36
N ILE A 179 0.38 24.50 -10.45
CA ILE A 179 1.40 24.89 -11.42
C ILE A 179 0.82 25.25 -12.79
N GLY A 180 -0.49 25.11 -12.97
CA GLY A 180 -1.21 25.48 -14.21
C GLY A 180 -1.64 26.94 -14.20
N ALA A 181 -1.52 27.60 -15.36
CA ALA A 181 -2.06 28.93 -15.59
C ALA A 181 -3.50 28.93 -16.16
N GLU A 182 -4.06 27.74 -16.39
CA GLU A 182 -5.39 27.54 -16.96
C GLU A 182 -6.46 27.58 -15.87
N GLU A 183 -7.63 28.20 -16.17
CA GLU A 183 -8.74 28.29 -15.20
C GLU A 183 -9.31 26.95 -14.73
N SER A 184 -9.04 25.87 -15.46
CA SER A 184 -9.50 24.50 -15.16
C SER A 184 -8.53 23.69 -14.31
N LYS A 185 -7.40 24.24 -13.89
CA LYS A 185 -6.38 23.54 -13.08
C LYS A 185 -6.21 24.14 -11.70
#